data_91ba02b2b44e022fc0973d6cfdb848d4
#
_entry.id   91ba02b2b44e022fc0973d6cfdb848d4
#
_cell.length_a   1.000
_cell.length_b   1.000
_cell.length_c   1.000
_cell.angle_alpha   90.00
_cell.angle_beta   90.00
_cell.angle_gamma   90.00
#
_symmetry.space_group_name_H-M   'P 1'
#
loop_
_entity.id
_entity.type
_entity.pdbx_description
1 polymer ?
#
loop_
_entity_poly.entity_id
_entity_poly.type
_entity_poly.pdbx_seq_one_letter_code
_entity_poly.pdbx_strand_id
1 'polypeptide(L)'
;MVSVPHKGYRVFTLNQEELVAFCELRFTLEAQALRYGIERNPKELVQKLHGILLKMQNNQDESLREEYLNLDTLFHMSFFKACQNDFLLGHYQKINSMIETMRHYISISNEATQKSLENHEAIVNEIDQGKIPKAIELLEDHIVSWSKRSNIEFS
;
A
#
# COMPACT_ATOMS: atom_id res chain seq x y z
N MET A 1 -3.89 19.66 -3.17
CA MET A 1 -4.52 19.09 -4.38
C MET A 1 -5.01 20.20 -5.27
N VAL A 2 -4.58 20.19 -6.52
CA VAL A 2 -4.98 21.20 -7.50
C VAL A 2 -5.88 20.56 -8.54
N SER A 3 -7.04 21.16 -8.77
CA SER A 3 -7.95 20.72 -9.82
C SER A 3 -7.57 21.44 -11.10
N VAL A 4 -7.23 20.70 -12.13
CA VAL A 4 -7.07 21.25 -13.47
C VAL A 4 -8.30 20.82 -14.28
N PRO A 5 -9.14 21.78 -14.68
CA PRO A 5 -10.33 21.45 -15.44
C PRO A 5 -9.94 21.06 -16.87
N HIS A 6 -9.76 19.78 -17.08
CA HIS A 6 -9.55 19.21 -18.40
C HIS A 6 -10.30 17.88 -18.45
N LYS A 7 -11.49 17.89 -19.04
CA LYS A 7 -12.36 16.71 -19.14
C LYS A 7 -12.67 16.05 -17.80
N GLY A 8 -12.77 16.82 -16.72
CA GLY A 8 -13.06 16.31 -15.39
C GLY A 8 -11.88 15.69 -14.64
N TYR A 9 -10.67 15.80 -15.17
CA TYR A 9 -9.48 15.29 -14.49
C TYR A 9 -9.01 16.24 -13.41
N ARG A 10 -8.51 15.63 -12.32
CA ARG A 10 -7.84 16.35 -11.25
C ARG A 10 -6.40 15.86 -11.17
N VAL A 11 -5.48 16.80 -11.08
CA VAL A 11 -4.07 16.52 -10.88
C VAL A 11 -3.73 16.80 -9.43
N PHE A 12 -3.10 15.82 -8.77
CA PHE A 12 -2.61 16.02 -7.41
C PHE A 12 -1.28 16.73 -7.46
N THR A 13 -1.19 17.85 -6.76
CA THR A 13 0.10 18.43 -6.41
C THR A 13 0.17 18.43 -4.90
N LEU A 14 1.04 17.62 -4.35
CA LEU A 14 1.33 17.60 -2.92
C LEU A 14 2.75 18.07 -2.71
N ASN A 15 2.93 18.99 -1.77
CA ASN A 15 4.28 19.31 -1.30
C ASN A 15 4.75 18.19 -0.36
N GLN A 16 6.00 18.24 0.04
CA GLN A 16 6.61 17.20 0.87
C GLN A 16 5.89 17.03 2.21
N GLU A 17 5.48 18.13 2.84
CA GLU A 17 4.75 18.08 4.12
C GLU A 17 3.39 17.42 3.97
N GLU A 18 2.67 17.76 2.92
CA GLU A 18 1.36 17.16 2.61
C GLU A 18 1.49 15.68 2.30
N LEU A 19 2.54 15.28 1.59
CA LEU A 19 2.79 13.88 1.27
C LEU A 19 3.07 13.07 2.54
N VAL A 20 3.90 13.61 3.44
CA VAL A 20 4.18 12.98 4.73
C VAL A 20 2.89 12.83 5.54
N ALA A 21 2.08 13.88 5.62
CA ALA A 21 0.80 13.86 6.34
C ALA A 21 -0.17 12.83 5.74
N PHE A 22 -0.20 12.73 4.42
CA PHE A 22 -1.01 11.72 3.73
C PHE A 22 -0.55 10.29 4.06
N CYS A 23 0.77 10.06 4.09
CA CYS A 23 1.33 8.76 4.45
C CYS A 23 1.06 8.41 5.92
N GLU A 24 1.04 9.39 6.81
CA GLU A 24 0.64 9.18 8.20
C GLU A 24 -0.81 8.71 8.31
N LEU A 25 -1.72 9.32 7.56
CA LEU A 25 -3.12 8.89 7.50
C LEU A 25 -3.21 7.47 6.94
N ARG A 26 -2.55 7.20 5.83
CA ARG A 26 -2.52 5.89 5.20
C ARG A 26 -2.05 4.82 6.19
N PHE A 27 -0.93 5.06 6.85
CA PHE A 27 -0.39 4.13 7.83
C PHE A 27 -1.35 3.90 9.00
N THR A 28 -1.94 4.97 9.54
CA THR A 28 -2.90 4.87 10.64
C THR A 28 -4.05 3.93 10.31
N LEU A 29 -4.61 4.07 9.12
CA LEU A 29 -5.70 3.22 8.66
C LEU A 29 -5.24 1.77 8.42
N GLU A 30 -4.14 1.59 7.72
CA GLU A 30 -3.64 0.25 7.36
C GLU A 30 -3.18 -0.54 8.59
N ALA A 31 -2.49 0.10 9.52
CA ALA A 31 -2.02 -0.56 10.74
C ALA A 31 -3.20 -1.08 11.58
N GLN A 32 -4.22 -0.26 11.74
CA GLN A 32 -5.39 -0.66 12.52
C GLN A 32 -6.19 -1.76 11.80
N ALA A 33 -6.31 -1.67 10.48
CA ALA A 33 -6.95 -2.72 9.68
C ALA A 33 -6.20 -4.05 9.80
N LEU A 34 -4.87 -4.01 9.76
CA LEU A 34 -4.04 -5.22 9.95
C LEU A 34 -4.27 -5.83 11.34
N ARG A 35 -4.26 -5.02 12.39
CA ARG A 35 -4.51 -5.50 13.76
C ARG A 35 -5.86 -6.20 13.87
N TYR A 36 -6.91 -5.56 13.39
CA TYR A 36 -8.25 -6.15 13.41
C TYR A 36 -8.36 -7.39 12.51
N GLY A 37 -7.71 -7.35 11.34
CA GLY A 37 -7.72 -8.50 10.43
C GLY A 37 -7.10 -9.74 11.05
N ILE A 38 -5.96 -9.58 11.70
CA ILE A 38 -5.29 -10.70 12.40
C ILE A 38 -6.12 -11.17 13.60
N GLU A 39 -6.77 -10.26 14.32
CA GLU A 39 -7.63 -10.63 15.46
C GLU A 39 -8.88 -11.35 15.02
N ARG A 40 -9.52 -10.90 13.94
CA ARG A 40 -10.87 -11.33 13.55
C ARG A 40 -10.90 -12.39 12.46
N ASN A 41 -9.97 -12.36 11.52
CA ASN A 41 -9.89 -13.29 10.37
C ASN A 41 -8.46 -13.70 10.06
N PRO A 42 -7.71 -14.27 11.00
CA PRO A 42 -6.29 -14.53 10.79
C PRO A 42 -6.01 -15.50 9.64
N LYS A 43 -6.77 -16.58 9.53
CA LYS A 43 -6.56 -17.61 8.49
C LYS A 43 -6.79 -17.04 7.09
N GLU A 44 -7.91 -16.37 6.89
CA GLU A 44 -8.27 -15.80 5.59
C GLU A 44 -7.25 -14.74 5.17
N LEU A 45 -6.86 -13.87 6.11
CA LEU A 45 -5.89 -12.82 5.82
C LEU A 45 -4.53 -13.40 5.43
N VAL A 46 -4.02 -14.33 6.21
CA VAL A 46 -2.71 -14.95 5.96
C VAL A 46 -2.71 -15.68 4.62
N GLN A 47 -3.74 -16.46 4.31
CA GLN A 47 -3.86 -17.14 3.03
C GLN A 47 -3.89 -16.17 1.87
N LYS A 48 -4.65 -15.09 2.01
CA LYS A 48 -4.76 -14.05 0.99
C LYS A 48 -3.42 -13.38 0.72
N LEU A 49 -2.73 -13.01 1.78
CA LEU A 49 -1.41 -12.36 1.67
C LEU A 49 -0.39 -13.27 0.99
N HIS A 50 -0.34 -14.55 1.36
CA HIS A 50 0.56 -15.51 0.71
C HIS A 50 0.24 -15.69 -0.78
N GLY A 51 -1.04 -15.77 -1.13
CA GLY A 51 -1.46 -15.90 -2.53
C GLY A 51 -1.06 -14.69 -3.36
N ILE A 52 -1.24 -13.49 -2.81
CA ILE A 52 -0.85 -12.25 -3.48
C ILE A 52 0.67 -12.17 -3.60
N LEU A 53 1.38 -12.50 -2.54
CA LEU A 53 2.84 -12.46 -2.52
C LEU A 53 3.44 -13.39 -3.59
N LEU A 54 2.90 -14.59 -3.72
CA LEU A 54 3.34 -15.53 -4.75
C LEU A 54 3.15 -14.96 -6.16
N LYS A 55 2.02 -14.32 -6.40
CA LYS A 55 1.76 -13.66 -7.69
C LYS A 55 2.70 -12.48 -7.94
N MET A 56 3.00 -11.69 -6.90
CA MET A 56 3.98 -10.61 -6.99
C MET A 56 5.35 -11.13 -7.39
N GLN A 57 5.79 -12.23 -6.78
CA GLN A 57 7.07 -12.86 -7.08
C GLN A 57 7.16 -13.32 -8.54
N ASN A 58 6.03 -13.72 -9.13
CA ASN A 58 5.96 -14.16 -10.51
C ASN A 58 5.75 -13.02 -11.52
N ASN A 59 5.52 -11.80 -11.06
CA ASN A 59 5.20 -10.64 -11.90
C ASN A 59 6.24 -9.51 -11.73
N GLN A 60 7.52 -9.86 -11.69
CA GLN A 60 8.60 -8.89 -11.52
C GLN A 60 9.13 -8.32 -12.83
N ASP A 61 8.74 -8.88 -13.96
CA ASP A 61 9.15 -8.39 -15.26
C ASP A 61 8.55 -7.00 -15.50
N GLU A 62 9.31 -6.11 -16.10
CA GLU A 62 8.89 -4.75 -16.42
C GLU A 62 7.62 -4.72 -17.27
N SER A 63 7.44 -5.69 -18.16
CA SER A 63 6.23 -5.83 -18.99
C SER A 63 4.98 -6.17 -18.17
N LEU A 64 5.15 -6.65 -16.92
CA LEU A 64 4.07 -7.03 -15.99
C LEU A 64 3.87 -6.02 -14.87
N ARG A 65 4.43 -4.84 -15.02
CA ARG A 65 4.41 -3.81 -13.99
C ARG A 65 3.01 -3.40 -13.56
N GLU A 66 2.10 -3.22 -14.52
CA GLU A 66 0.71 -2.88 -14.25
C GLU A 66 0.06 -3.93 -13.36
N GLU A 67 0.30 -5.21 -13.65
CA GLU A 67 -0.19 -6.32 -12.84
C GLU A 67 0.41 -6.31 -11.44
N TYR A 68 1.70 -6.00 -11.33
CA TYR A 68 2.35 -5.86 -10.02
C TYR A 68 1.70 -4.76 -9.19
N LEU A 69 1.43 -3.60 -9.78
CA LEU A 69 0.78 -2.49 -9.09
C LEU A 69 -0.64 -2.85 -8.63
N ASN A 70 -1.36 -3.61 -9.44
CA ASN A 70 -2.68 -4.11 -9.04
C ASN A 70 -2.59 -5.08 -7.85
N LEU A 71 -1.57 -5.95 -7.85
CA LEU A 71 -1.32 -6.85 -6.73
C LEU A 71 -0.93 -6.10 -5.45
N ASP A 72 -0.17 -5.04 -5.59
CA ASP A 72 0.19 -4.17 -4.47
C ASP A 72 -1.05 -3.54 -3.84
N THR A 73 -1.98 -3.05 -4.67
CA THR A 73 -3.28 -2.56 -4.20
C THR A 73 -4.04 -3.65 -3.45
N LEU A 74 -4.11 -4.86 -4.00
CA LEU A 74 -4.80 -5.98 -3.37
C LEU A 74 -4.16 -6.39 -2.04
N PHE A 75 -2.83 -6.32 -1.95
CA PHE A 75 -2.11 -6.63 -0.72
C PHE A 75 -2.60 -5.76 0.44
N HIS A 76 -2.55 -4.46 0.25
CA HIS A 76 -2.95 -3.51 1.28
C HIS A 76 -4.47 -3.56 1.55
N MET A 77 -5.28 -3.74 0.51
CA MET A 77 -6.74 -3.86 0.64
C MET A 77 -7.15 -5.11 1.44
N SER A 78 -6.33 -6.15 1.43
CA SER A 78 -6.60 -7.39 2.17
C SER A 78 -6.77 -7.15 3.67
N PHE A 79 -6.02 -6.21 4.25
CA PHE A 79 -6.14 -5.85 5.65
C PHE A 79 -7.57 -5.38 5.95
N PHE A 80 -8.11 -4.53 5.09
CA PHE A 80 -9.44 -3.93 5.27
C PHE A 80 -10.56 -4.93 5.04
N LYS A 81 -10.38 -5.85 4.11
CA LYS A 81 -11.37 -6.90 3.88
C LYS A 81 -11.45 -7.89 5.04
N ALA A 82 -10.33 -8.11 5.72
CA ALA A 82 -10.28 -8.99 6.89
C ALA A 82 -10.68 -8.30 8.19
N CYS A 83 -10.66 -6.98 8.26
CA CYS A 83 -10.80 -6.23 9.51
C CYS A 83 -12.22 -6.20 10.09
N GLN A 84 -13.23 -6.59 9.32
CA GLN A 84 -14.64 -6.58 9.75
C GLN A 84 -15.11 -5.22 10.29
N ASN A 85 -14.68 -4.15 9.63
CA ASN A 85 -15.08 -2.80 9.97
C ASN A 85 -15.32 -2.03 8.68
N ASP A 86 -16.59 -1.93 8.28
CA ASP A 86 -16.96 -1.32 7.00
C ASP A 86 -16.70 0.18 6.96
N PHE A 87 -16.68 0.85 8.09
CA PHE A 87 -16.33 2.27 8.16
C PHE A 87 -14.86 2.49 7.83
N LEU A 88 -14.00 1.63 8.39
CA LEU A 88 -12.56 1.68 8.11
C LEU A 88 -12.28 1.38 6.64
N LEU A 89 -12.90 0.34 6.11
CA LEU A 89 -12.80 0.01 4.68
C LEU A 89 -13.29 1.15 3.81
N GLY A 90 -14.45 1.74 4.14
CA GLY A 90 -15.03 2.84 3.36
C GLY A 90 -14.13 4.07 3.30
N HIS A 91 -13.51 4.43 4.41
CA HIS A 91 -12.56 5.55 4.43
C HIS A 91 -11.29 5.25 3.62
N TYR A 92 -10.77 4.04 3.71
CA TYR A 92 -9.62 3.66 2.89
C TYR A 92 -9.94 3.68 1.40
N GLN A 93 -11.11 3.21 1.02
CA GLN A 93 -11.56 3.23 -0.38
C GLN A 93 -11.59 4.65 -0.96
N LYS A 94 -11.94 5.63 -0.15
CA LYS A 94 -11.94 7.05 -0.57
C LYS A 94 -10.56 7.58 -0.90
N ILE A 95 -9.52 7.11 -0.20
CA ILE A 95 -8.15 7.56 -0.44
C ILE A 95 -7.38 6.64 -1.38
N ASN A 96 -7.94 5.47 -1.70
CA ASN A 96 -7.24 4.48 -2.51
C ASN A 96 -6.89 4.99 -3.91
N SER A 97 -7.77 5.77 -4.53
CA SER A 97 -7.48 6.34 -5.85
C SER A 97 -6.28 7.28 -5.82
N MET A 98 -6.12 8.05 -4.74
CA MET A 98 -4.92 8.87 -4.53
C MET A 98 -3.67 8.00 -4.36
N ILE A 99 -3.78 6.93 -3.59
CA ILE A 99 -2.67 6.00 -3.36
C ILE A 99 -2.25 5.38 -4.69
N GLU A 100 -3.20 4.93 -5.50
CA GLU A 100 -2.91 4.33 -6.81
C GLU A 100 -2.23 5.32 -7.75
N THR A 101 -2.73 6.54 -7.80
CA THR A 101 -2.14 7.60 -8.61
C THR A 101 -0.69 7.85 -8.20
N MET A 102 -0.43 8.00 -6.92
CA MET A 102 0.93 8.20 -6.40
C MET A 102 1.82 7.01 -6.68
N ARG A 103 1.29 5.80 -6.53
CA ARG A 103 2.03 4.56 -6.77
C ARG A 103 2.51 4.48 -8.22
N HIS A 104 1.67 4.87 -9.17
CA HIS A 104 2.07 4.92 -10.58
C HIS A 104 3.20 5.90 -10.84
N TYR A 105 3.22 7.03 -10.15
CA TYR A 105 4.30 8.02 -10.28
C TYR A 105 5.60 7.60 -9.59
N ILE A 106 5.51 6.92 -8.45
CA ILE A 106 6.67 6.59 -7.61
C ILE A 106 7.33 5.28 -8.03
N SER A 107 6.55 4.29 -8.45
CA SER A 107 7.03 2.94 -8.75
C SER A 107 7.42 2.78 -10.22
N ILE A 108 8.25 3.69 -10.73
CA ILE A 108 8.62 3.72 -12.15
C ILE A 108 9.87 2.92 -12.50
N SER A 109 10.57 2.37 -11.51
CA SER A 109 11.79 1.60 -11.76
C SER A 109 11.67 0.16 -11.29
N ASN A 110 12.43 -0.74 -11.91
CA ASN A 110 12.54 -2.13 -11.48
C ASN A 110 13.12 -2.24 -10.06
N GLU A 111 14.02 -1.33 -9.72
CA GLU A 111 14.63 -1.26 -8.39
C GLU A 111 13.57 -0.94 -7.32
N ALA A 112 12.69 0.01 -7.58
CA ALA A 112 11.60 0.36 -6.68
C ALA A 112 10.62 -0.82 -6.50
N THR A 113 10.33 -1.55 -7.58
CA THR A 113 9.48 -2.73 -7.54
C THR A 113 10.13 -3.84 -6.72
N GLN A 114 11.42 -4.09 -6.90
CA GLN A 114 12.16 -5.09 -6.13
C GLN A 114 12.18 -4.75 -4.63
N LYS A 115 12.41 -3.49 -4.30
CA LYS A 115 12.40 -3.02 -2.91
C LYS A 115 11.02 -3.18 -2.28
N SER A 116 9.98 -2.85 -3.04
CA SER A 116 8.59 -3.05 -2.61
C SER A 116 8.32 -4.53 -2.29
N LEU A 117 8.72 -5.43 -3.18
CA LEU A 117 8.53 -6.87 -2.98
C LEU A 117 9.24 -7.35 -1.71
N GLU A 118 10.49 -6.95 -1.50
CA GLU A 118 11.24 -7.30 -0.29
C GLU A 118 10.52 -6.84 0.98
N ASN A 119 9.94 -5.65 0.95
CA ASN A 119 9.17 -5.12 2.07
C ASN A 119 7.92 -5.97 2.33
N HIS A 120 7.19 -6.35 1.28
CA HIS A 120 5.99 -7.19 1.43
C HIS A 120 6.34 -8.57 1.98
N GLU A 121 7.43 -9.17 1.49
CA GLU A 121 7.93 -10.45 1.99
C GLU A 121 8.27 -10.38 3.49
N ALA A 122 8.95 -9.31 3.89
CA ALA A 122 9.34 -9.11 5.28
C ALA A 122 8.12 -8.95 6.19
N ILE A 123 7.11 -8.20 5.75
CA ILE A 123 5.87 -8.01 6.51
C ILE A 123 5.15 -9.34 6.70
N VAL A 124 4.97 -10.10 5.64
CA VAL A 124 4.27 -11.40 5.69
C VAL A 124 5.04 -12.38 6.58
N ASN A 125 6.37 -12.39 6.51
CA ASN A 125 7.21 -13.25 7.34
C ASN A 125 7.00 -12.98 8.84
N GLU A 126 6.92 -11.71 9.23
CA GLU A 126 6.66 -11.36 10.64
C GLU A 126 5.23 -11.73 11.06
N ILE A 127 4.25 -11.58 10.17
CA ILE A 127 2.88 -12.00 10.42
C ILE A 127 2.83 -13.53 10.65
N ASP A 128 3.51 -14.31 9.81
CA ASP A 128 3.59 -15.78 9.93
C ASP A 128 4.16 -16.21 11.27
N GLN A 129 5.10 -15.45 11.81
CA GLN A 129 5.72 -15.75 13.10
C GLN A 129 4.91 -15.23 14.29
N GLY A 130 3.76 -14.62 14.04
CA GLY A 130 2.92 -14.03 15.08
C GLY A 130 3.48 -12.74 15.66
N LYS A 131 4.48 -12.16 15.04
CA LYS A 131 5.14 -10.92 15.50
C LYS A 131 4.46 -9.70 14.89
N ILE A 132 3.21 -9.46 15.28
CA ILE A 132 2.39 -8.40 14.71
C ILE A 132 2.96 -6.99 14.95
N PRO A 133 3.45 -6.64 16.15
CA PRO A 133 4.08 -5.33 16.36
C PRO A 133 5.24 -5.07 15.38
N LYS A 134 6.05 -6.09 15.10
CA LYS A 134 7.17 -5.97 14.15
C LYS A 134 6.67 -5.81 12.72
N ALA A 135 5.64 -6.56 12.35
CA ALA A 135 5.01 -6.43 11.02
C ALA A 135 4.48 -5.00 10.81
N ILE A 136 3.88 -4.41 11.83
CA ILE A 136 3.36 -3.04 11.78
C ILE A 136 4.50 -2.03 11.66
N GLU A 137 5.60 -2.22 12.39
CA GLU A 137 6.79 -1.38 12.26
C GLU A 137 7.35 -1.42 10.82
N LEU A 138 7.42 -2.61 10.23
CA LEU A 138 7.85 -2.75 8.84
C LEU A 138 6.87 -2.12 7.84
N LEU A 139 5.57 -2.19 8.13
CA LEU A 139 4.55 -1.52 7.32
C LEU A 139 4.71 0.00 7.39
N GLU A 140 4.99 0.54 8.57
CA GLU A 140 5.27 1.97 8.74
C GLU A 140 6.46 2.39 7.91
N ASP A 141 7.57 1.67 8.03
CA ASP A 141 8.79 1.94 7.26
C ASP A 141 8.52 1.88 5.75
N HIS A 142 7.73 0.92 5.32
CA HIS A 142 7.36 0.76 3.92
C HIS A 142 6.56 1.97 3.41
N ILE A 143 5.57 2.44 4.18
CA ILE A 143 4.73 3.58 3.79
C ILE A 143 5.51 4.89 3.89
N VAL A 144 6.29 5.08 4.95
CA VAL A 144 7.11 6.30 5.15
C VAL A 144 8.21 6.40 4.10
N SER A 145 8.88 5.29 3.76
CA SER A 145 9.91 5.29 2.73
C SER A 145 9.35 5.69 1.36
N TRP A 146 8.07 5.41 1.14
CA TRP A 146 7.36 5.83 -0.05
C TRP A 146 7.31 7.37 -0.17
N SER A 147 7.08 8.08 0.94
CA SER A 147 7.11 9.55 0.95
C SER A 147 8.50 10.12 0.70
N LYS A 148 9.54 9.42 1.15
CA LYS A 148 10.93 9.85 0.97
C LYS A 148 11.47 9.61 -0.44
N ARG A 149 10.95 8.59 -1.13
CA ARG A 149 11.34 8.29 -2.51
C ARG A 149 10.74 9.24 -3.53
N SER A 150 9.77 10.01 -3.11
CA SER A 150 9.08 10.94 -3.99
C SER A 150 9.72 12.32 -3.97
N ASN A 151 10.95 12.41 -4.46
CA ASN A 151 11.47 13.69 -4.97
C ASN A 151 10.79 14.04 -6.31
N ILE A 152 9.58 13.57 -6.48
CA ILE A 152 8.82 13.78 -7.70
C ILE A 152 8.03 15.06 -7.50
N GLU A 153 8.39 16.07 -8.25
CA GLU A 153 7.53 17.22 -8.40
C GLU A 153 6.32 16.79 -9.19
N PHE A 154 5.19 16.67 -8.49
CA PHE A 154 3.90 16.49 -9.13
C PHE A 154 3.50 17.83 -9.73
N SER A 155 3.93 18.07 -10.94
CA SER A 155 3.52 19.27 -11.68
C SER A 155 2.37 18.96 -12.62
#